data_dd60e6346012ef6ab08f16f0fd546075
#
_entry.id   dd60e6346012ef6ab08f16f0fd546075
#
_cell.length_a   1.000
_cell.length_b   1.000
_cell.length_c   1.000
_cell.angle_alpha   90.00
_cell.angle_beta   90.00
_cell.angle_gamma   90.00
#
_symmetry.space_group_name_H-M   'P 1'
#
loop_
_entity.id
_entity.type
_entity.pdbx_description
1 polymer ?
#
loop_
_entity_poly.entity_id
_entity_poly.type
_entity_poly.pdbx_seq_one_letter_code
_entity_poly.pdbx_strand_id
1 'polypeptide(L)'
;SEPSHRKEVVDDAVMEEIRGYVAAQYSDPELNVSVIAEKWNLSLSSLSRKYRAKMGHGLLDEIHMARLKEAHQLLAEGSTVKETAEKVGYLEARALVRAFKRYEGVVPSQLKGK
;
A
#
# COMPACT_ATOMS: atom_id res chain seq x y z
N SER A 1 33.01 -10.76 4.82
CA SER A 1 31.65 -10.61 5.28
C SER A 1 30.92 -11.95 5.25
N GLU A 2 30.05 -12.14 6.18
CA GLU A 2 29.33 -13.39 6.32
C GLU A 2 28.19 -13.48 5.31
N PRO A 3 27.91 -14.71 4.81
CA PRO A 3 26.83 -14.88 3.84
C PRO A 3 25.47 -14.40 4.34
N SER A 4 25.17 -14.62 5.64
CA SER A 4 23.90 -14.18 6.21
C SER A 4 23.77 -12.66 6.22
N HIS A 5 24.83 -11.96 6.54
CA HIS A 5 24.83 -10.49 6.55
C HIS A 5 24.64 -9.95 5.12
N ARG A 6 25.32 -10.56 4.17
CA ARG A 6 25.21 -10.13 2.77
C ARG A 6 23.79 -10.33 2.24
N LYS A 7 23.17 -11.45 2.63
CA LYS A 7 21.80 -11.73 2.23
C LYS A 7 20.83 -10.71 2.82
N GLU A 8 21.01 -10.33 4.08
CA GLU A 8 20.15 -9.34 4.74
C GLU A 8 20.25 -7.98 4.03
N VAL A 9 21.45 -7.57 3.63
CA VAL A 9 21.63 -6.30 2.92
C VAL A 9 20.89 -6.33 1.59
N VAL A 10 21.00 -7.44 0.84
CA VAL A 10 20.33 -7.59 -0.44
C VAL A 10 18.81 -7.61 -0.25
N ASP A 11 18.31 -8.35 0.75
CA ASP A 11 16.89 -8.42 1.03
C ASP A 11 16.34 -7.03 1.40
N ASP A 12 17.08 -6.27 2.21
CA ASP A 12 16.66 -4.92 2.60
C ASP A 12 16.58 -3.99 1.39
N ALA A 13 17.54 -4.08 0.48
CA ALA A 13 17.54 -3.28 -0.74
C ALA A 13 16.33 -3.63 -1.61
N VAL A 14 16.01 -4.91 -1.72
CA VAL A 14 14.85 -5.37 -2.49
C VAL A 14 13.55 -4.87 -1.86
N MET A 15 13.45 -4.89 -0.54
CA MET A 15 12.24 -4.40 0.14
C MET A 15 12.06 -2.90 -0.09
N GLU A 16 13.15 -2.12 -0.08
CA GLU A 16 13.07 -0.70 -0.42
C GLU A 16 12.62 -0.47 -1.85
N GLU A 17 13.10 -1.31 -2.77
CA GLU A 17 12.70 -1.27 -4.16
C GLU A 17 11.20 -1.51 -4.30
N ILE A 18 10.69 -2.50 -3.55
CA ILE A 18 9.26 -2.83 -3.54
C ILE A 18 8.45 -1.66 -2.97
N ARG A 19 8.93 -1.01 -1.92
CA ARG A 19 8.25 0.16 -1.36
C ARG A 19 8.14 1.28 -2.41
N GLY A 20 9.22 1.52 -3.15
CA GLY A 20 9.21 2.50 -4.23
C GLY A 20 8.22 2.14 -5.33
N TYR A 21 8.13 0.84 -5.63
CA TYR A 21 7.17 0.37 -6.63
C TYR A 21 5.73 0.63 -6.17
N VAL A 22 5.43 0.36 -4.92
CA VAL A 22 4.10 0.66 -4.36
C VAL A 22 3.82 2.17 -4.45
N ALA A 23 4.79 2.99 -4.09
CA ALA A 23 4.62 4.45 -4.15
C ALA A 23 4.31 4.94 -5.56
N ALA A 24 4.83 4.25 -6.58
CA ALA A 24 4.60 4.60 -7.97
C ALA A 24 3.32 3.98 -8.54
N GLN A 25 2.89 2.84 -8.02
CA GLN A 25 1.84 2.03 -8.64
C GLN A 25 0.58 1.83 -7.79
N TYR A 26 0.47 2.48 -6.64
CA TYR A 26 -0.66 2.24 -5.73
C TYR A 26 -2.02 2.50 -6.38
N SER A 27 -2.09 3.40 -7.34
CA SER A 27 -3.35 3.76 -7.98
C SER A 27 -3.85 2.74 -8.99
N ASP A 28 -3.03 1.73 -9.30
CA ASP A 28 -3.45 0.62 -10.15
C ASP A 28 -4.33 -0.31 -9.32
N PRO A 29 -5.63 -0.49 -9.69
CA PRO A 29 -6.51 -1.37 -8.92
C PRO A 29 -6.11 -2.83 -8.98
N GLU A 30 -5.28 -3.21 -9.95
CA GLU A 30 -4.78 -4.57 -10.07
C GLU A 30 -3.61 -4.87 -9.13
N LEU A 31 -3.04 -3.84 -8.50
CA LEU A 31 -1.90 -4.05 -7.61
C LEU A 31 -2.32 -4.80 -6.35
N ASN A 32 -1.61 -5.88 -6.06
CA ASN A 32 -1.81 -6.64 -4.83
C ASN A 32 -0.51 -7.36 -4.47
N VAL A 33 -0.49 -7.98 -3.30
CA VAL A 33 0.71 -8.62 -2.78
C VAL A 33 1.18 -9.76 -3.70
N SER A 34 0.25 -10.51 -4.27
CA SER A 34 0.59 -11.63 -5.19
C SER A 34 1.29 -11.14 -6.45
N VAL A 35 0.80 -10.04 -7.02
CA VAL A 35 1.40 -9.46 -8.22
C VAL A 35 2.84 -9.03 -7.92
N ILE A 36 3.05 -8.43 -6.76
CA ILE A 36 4.40 -7.99 -6.36
C ILE A 36 5.32 -9.18 -6.14
N ALA A 37 4.84 -10.21 -5.45
CA ALA A 37 5.62 -11.42 -5.21
C ALA A 37 6.05 -12.04 -6.54
N GLU A 38 5.15 -12.11 -7.49
CA GLU A 38 5.44 -12.66 -8.82
C GLU A 38 6.48 -11.83 -9.55
N LYS A 39 6.35 -10.51 -9.50
CA LYS A 39 7.26 -9.60 -10.19
C LYS A 39 8.70 -9.76 -9.69
N TRP A 40 8.89 -9.96 -8.39
CA TRP A 40 10.21 -10.13 -7.79
C TRP A 40 10.61 -11.59 -7.61
N ASN A 41 9.78 -12.51 -8.12
CA ASN A 41 10.02 -13.94 -8.04
C ASN A 41 10.24 -14.41 -6.59
N LEU A 42 9.35 -13.97 -5.71
CA LEU A 42 9.38 -14.34 -4.29
C LEU A 42 8.10 -15.09 -3.93
N SER A 43 8.19 -15.99 -2.94
CA SER A 43 6.98 -16.59 -2.40
C SER A 43 6.24 -15.57 -1.55
N LEU A 44 4.93 -15.71 -1.43
CA LEU A 44 4.13 -14.80 -0.60
C LEU A 44 4.61 -14.78 0.83
N SER A 45 4.90 -15.96 1.42
CA SER A 45 5.33 -16.01 2.81
C SER A 45 6.70 -15.35 3.02
N SER A 46 7.61 -15.56 2.08
CA SER A 46 8.93 -14.94 2.16
C SER A 46 8.84 -13.42 2.04
N LEU A 47 8.07 -12.94 1.07
CA LEU A 47 7.86 -11.51 0.88
C LEU A 47 7.22 -10.87 2.10
N SER A 48 6.14 -11.47 2.62
CA SER A 48 5.43 -10.94 3.79
C SER A 48 6.34 -10.83 5.00
N ARG A 49 7.12 -11.88 5.27
CA ARG A 49 8.02 -11.91 6.41
C ARG A 49 9.12 -10.86 6.26
N LYS A 50 9.76 -10.81 5.12
CA LYS A 50 10.87 -9.89 4.87
C LYS A 50 10.41 -8.44 4.89
N TYR A 51 9.26 -8.16 4.29
CA TYR A 51 8.75 -6.79 4.24
C TYR A 51 8.42 -6.28 5.65
N ARG A 52 7.71 -7.09 6.43
CA ARG A 52 7.37 -6.71 7.81
C ARG A 52 8.62 -6.53 8.67
N ALA A 53 9.61 -7.41 8.48
CA ALA A 53 10.85 -7.29 9.25
C ALA A 53 11.59 -6.00 8.95
N LYS A 54 11.61 -5.58 7.69
CA LYS A 54 12.31 -4.37 7.27
C LYS A 54 11.51 -3.11 7.58
N MET A 55 10.21 -3.10 7.28
CA MET A 55 9.41 -1.87 7.31
C MET A 55 8.58 -1.69 8.58
N GLY A 56 8.41 -2.74 9.39
CA GLY A 56 7.62 -2.67 10.59
C GLY A 56 6.12 -2.83 10.40
N HIS A 57 5.67 -2.97 9.17
CA HIS A 57 4.27 -3.24 8.84
C HIS A 57 4.21 -4.08 7.57
N GLY A 58 3.05 -4.65 7.28
CA GLY A 58 2.88 -5.55 6.15
C GLY A 58 2.85 -4.83 4.81
N LEU A 59 3.12 -5.58 3.75
CA LEU A 59 3.08 -5.02 2.39
C LEU A 59 1.66 -4.60 1.99
N LEU A 60 0.65 -5.36 2.38
CA LEU A 60 -0.74 -4.96 2.11
C LEU A 60 -1.05 -3.63 2.80
N ASP A 61 -0.57 -3.47 4.03
CA ASP A 61 -0.73 -2.21 4.76
C ASP A 61 -0.08 -1.06 4.00
N GLU A 62 1.11 -1.31 3.43
CA GLU A 62 1.82 -0.30 2.65
C GLU A 62 0.98 0.19 1.47
N ILE A 63 0.35 -0.75 0.76
CA ILE A 63 -0.50 -0.41 -0.38
C ILE A 63 -1.67 0.47 0.07
N HIS A 64 -2.37 0.05 1.14
CA HIS A 64 -3.51 0.83 1.64
C HIS A 64 -3.07 2.19 2.16
N MET A 65 -1.96 2.26 2.87
CA MET A 65 -1.44 3.52 3.40
C MET A 65 -1.16 4.52 2.29
N ALA A 66 -0.58 4.05 1.18
CA ALA A 66 -0.30 4.92 0.03
C ALA A 66 -1.60 5.45 -0.58
N ARG A 67 -2.59 4.56 -0.74
CA ARG A 67 -3.89 4.94 -1.29
C ARG A 67 -4.62 5.93 -0.40
N LEU A 68 -4.61 5.68 0.92
CA LEU A 68 -5.31 6.55 1.86
C LEU A 68 -4.66 7.92 1.99
N LYS A 69 -3.34 7.98 1.87
CA LYS A 69 -2.63 9.26 1.90
C LYS A 69 -3.11 10.16 0.77
N GLU A 70 -3.20 9.63 -0.43
CA GLU A 70 -3.70 10.42 -1.57
C GLU A 70 -5.19 10.68 -1.43
N ALA A 71 -5.95 9.72 -0.87
CA ALA A 71 -7.38 9.91 -0.66
C ALA A 71 -7.67 11.09 0.25
N HIS A 72 -6.88 11.27 1.31
CA HIS A 72 -7.02 12.43 2.19
C HIS A 72 -6.92 13.74 1.41
N GLN A 73 -5.92 13.82 0.54
CA GLN A 73 -5.69 15.00 -0.27
C GLN A 73 -6.89 15.29 -1.18
N LEU A 74 -7.36 14.26 -1.90
CA LEU A 74 -8.47 14.42 -2.84
C LEU A 74 -9.77 14.80 -2.14
N LEU A 75 -10.06 14.17 -1.01
CA LEU A 75 -11.27 14.47 -0.25
C LEU A 75 -11.23 15.89 0.31
N ALA A 76 -10.05 16.33 0.77
CA ALA A 76 -9.88 17.70 1.26
C ALA A 76 -10.11 18.73 0.16
N GLU A 77 -9.80 18.36 -1.09
CA GLU A 77 -10.01 19.21 -2.26
C GLU A 77 -11.44 19.17 -2.79
N GLY A 78 -12.30 18.36 -2.18
CA GLY A 78 -13.72 18.31 -2.55
C GLY A 78 -14.13 17.18 -3.48
N SER A 79 -13.23 16.24 -3.79
CA SER A 79 -13.59 15.07 -4.59
C SER A 79 -14.63 14.23 -3.87
N THR A 80 -15.53 13.60 -4.61
CA THR A 80 -16.50 12.67 -4.02
C THR A 80 -15.78 11.40 -3.57
N VAL A 81 -16.44 10.64 -2.71
CA VAL A 81 -15.90 9.36 -2.26
C VAL A 81 -15.69 8.42 -3.45
N LYS A 82 -16.65 8.39 -4.37
CA LYS A 82 -16.57 7.56 -5.57
C LYS A 82 -15.37 7.95 -6.45
N GLU A 83 -15.25 9.25 -6.74
CA GLU A 83 -14.13 9.75 -7.55
C GLU A 83 -12.79 9.44 -6.90
N THR A 84 -12.72 9.65 -5.59
CA THR A 84 -11.50 9.39 -4.83
C THR A 84 -11.11 7.92 -4.90
N ALA A 85 -12.08 7.03 -4.67
CA ALA A 85 -11.83 5.58 -4.72
C ALA A 85 -11.21 5.18 -6.06
N GLU A 86 -11.80 5.63 -7.15
CA GLU A 86 -11.31 5.32 -8.50
C GLU A 86 -9.90 5.84 -8.73
N LYS A 87 -9.62 7.05 -8.29
CA LYS A 87 -8.29 7.67 -8.52
C LYS A 87 -7.18 7.02 -7.71
N VAL A 88 -7.49 6.51 -6.51
CA VAL A 88 -6.44 5.95 -5.66
C VAL A 88 -6.27 4.44 -5.81
N GLY A 89 -7.11 3.79 -6.63
CA GLY A 89 -6.90 2.38 -6.95
C GLY A 89 -7.92 1.41 -6.35
N TYR A 90 -9.02 1.90 -5.79
CA TYR A 90 -10.10 1.02 -5.34
C TYR A 90 -11.14 0.88 -6.44
N LEU A 91 -11.65 -0.35 -6.62
CA LEU A 91 -12.63 -0.61 -7.66
C LEU A 91 -13.98 0.03 -7.38
N GLU A 92 -14.31 0.24 -6.10
CA GLU A 92 -15.59 0.84 -5.73
C GLU A 92 -15.47 1.62 -4.43
N ALA A 93 -16.42 2.54 -4.24
CA ALA A 93 -16.43 3.45 -3.11
C ALA A 93 -16.39 2.73 -1.76
N ARG A 94 -17.12 1.62 -1.64
CA ARG A 94 -17.18 0.93 -0.34
C ARG A 94 -15.85 0.31 0.07
N ALA A 95 -14.99 -0.02 -0.90
CA ALA A 95 -13.65 -0.51 -0.56
C ALA A 95 -12.82 0.59 0.10
N LEU A 96 -12.93 1.82 -0.41
CA LEU A 96 -12.27 2.97 0.21
C LEU A 96 -12.80 3.21 1.62
N VAL A 97 -14.13 3.15 1.79
CA VAL A 97 -14.75 3.34 3.10
C VAL A 97 -14.23 2.31 4.11
N ARG A 98 -14.19 1.04 3.70
CA ARG A 98 -13.66 -0.02 4.57
C ARG A 98 -12.21 0.22 4.95
N ALA A 99 -11.39 0.67 3.99
CA ALA A 99 -9.99 0.93 4.26
C ALA A 99 -9.81 2.09 5.25
N PHE A 100 -10.55 3.17 5.08
CA PHE A 100 -10.52 4.27 6.03
C PHE A 100 -10.88 3.82 7.44
N LYS A 101 -11.96 3.04 7.54
CA LYS A 101 -12.43 2.57 8.83
C LYS A 101 -11.40 1.66 9.49
N ARG A 102 -10.83 0.75 8.72
CA ARG A 102 -9.83 -0.21 9.22
C ARG A 102 -8.55 0.47 9.68
N TYR A 103 -8.03 1.40 8.88
CA TYR A 103 -6.70 1.97 9.14
C TYR A 103 -6.74 3.27 9.94
N GLU A 104 -7.84 3.99 9.90
CA GLU A 104 -7.91 5.31 10.57
C GLU A 104 -9.09 5.45 11.52
N GLY A 105 -9.99 4.49 11.55
CA GLY A 105 -11.13 4.51 12.47
C GLY A 105 -12.20 5.53 12.13
N VAL A 106 -12.14 6.15 10.95
CA VAL A 106 -13.12 7.16 10.52
C VAL A 106 -13.66 6.81 9.14
N VAL A 107 -14.75 7.44 8.74
CA VAL A 107 -15.29 7.28 7.40
C VAL A 107 -14.95 8.51 6.56
N PRO A 108 -14.80 8.36 5.23
CA PRO A 108 -14.36 9.46 4.37
C PRO A 108 -15.24 10.70 4.43
N SER A 109 -16.54 10.55 4.66
CA SER A 109 -17.46 11.69 4.73
C SER A 109 -17.12 12.64 5.86
N GLN A 110 -16.44 12.15 6.91
CA GLN A 110 -16.02 12.98 8.03
C GLN A 110 -14.80 13.85 7.69
N LEU A 111 -14.11 13.51 6.62
CA LEU A 111 -12.91 14.20 6.18
C LEU A 111 -13.16 15.15 5.03
N LYS A 112 -14.32 14.98 4.39
CA LYS A 112 -14.65 15.73 3.19
C LYS A 112 -14.86 17.20 3.47
N GLY A 113 -14.16 18.01 2.70
CA GLY A 113 -14.10 19.45 2.75
C GLY A 113 -15.05 20.23 3.64
N LYS A 114 -14.55 20.65 4.71
CA LYS A 114 -15.29 21.55 5.56
C LYS A 114 -14.95 22.97 5.25
#